data_e6e45bb2d7d262a4a3396f1cfc9ebc47
#
_entry.id   e6e45bb2d7d262a4a3396f1cfc9ebc47
#
_cell.length_a   1.000
_cell.length_b   1.000
_cell.length_c   1.000
_cell.angle_alpha   90.00
_cell.angle_beta   90.00
_cell.angle_gamma   90.00
#
_symmetry.space_group_name_H-M   'P 1'
#
loop_
_entity.id
_entity.type
_entity.pdbx_description
1 polymer ?
#
loop_
_entity_poly.entity_id
_entity_poly.type
_entity_poly.pdbx_seq_one_letter_code
_entity_poly.pdbx_strand_id
1 'polypeptide(L)'
;MESKIEIIQINISGEDKPGMTSSLTDILARYDAFILDIGQANIHQSLTLGILFMTTSDKSGAILKELLFKASELGVMIRFTPITEEHYQAWVGRQGKNRYIITLLGRQVTARHIAGVTKAVAEQGLNIDAIKRLTGRMPLEEENRACLLYTSDAADD
;
A
#
# COMPACT_ATOMS: atom_id res chain seq x y z
N MET A 1 -33.13 13.33 1.19
CA MET A 1 -32.42 12.18 0.62
C MET A 1 -31.34 11.78 1.61
N GLU A 2 -31.39 10.56 2.10
CA GLU A 2 -30.27 10.04 2.88
C GLU A 2 -29.03 9.93 1.97
N SER A 3 -27.95 10.55 2.37
CA SER A 3 -26.68 10.45 1.66
C SER A 3 -26.16 9.02 1.79
N LYS A 4 -25.97 8.36 0.66
CA LYS A 4 -25.48 6.98 0.59
C LYS A 4 -24.00 6.95 0.98
N ILE A 5 -23.60 5.94 1.76
CA ILE A 5 -22.19 5.68 2.07
C ILE A 5 -21.49 5.18 0.83
N GLU A 6 -20.32 5.72 0.58
CA GLU A 6 -19.40 5.30 -0.49
C GLU A 6 -18.03 4.95 0.08
N ILE A 7 -17.47 3.85 -0.38
CA ILE A 7 -16.13 3.39 -0.04
C ILE A 7 -15.26 3.53 -1.28
N ILE A 8 -14.15 4.23 -1.14
CA ILE A 8 -13.27 4.57 -2.25
C ILE A 8 -11.83 4.23 -1.87
N GLN A 9 -11.16 3.51 -2.75
CA GLN A 9 -9.73 3.30 -2.69
C GLN A 9 -9.04 4.29 -3.62
N ILE A 10 -8.03 4.97 -3.10
CA ILE A 10 -7.12 5.78 -3.92
C ILE A 10 -5.74 5.15 -3.92
N ASN A 11 -5.14 5.11 -5.09
CA ASN A 11 -3.75 4.70 -5.29
C ASN A 11 -2.99 5.87 -5.90
N ILE A 12 -1.95 6.30 -5.24
CA ILE A 12 -1.11 7.43 -5.63
C ILE A 12 0.30 6.92 -5.85
N SER A 13 0.91 7.31 -6.95
CA SER A 13 2.29 6.95 -7.27
C SER A 13 3.02 8.12 -7.92
N GLY A 14 4.29 8.27 -7.57
CA GLY A 14 5.15 9.30 -8.13
C GLY A 14 6.44 9.47 -7.35
N GLU A 15 7.14 10.55 -7.63
CA GLU A 15 8.35 10.91 -6.91
C GLU A 15 8.02 11.33 -5.46
N ASP A 16 8.75 10.77 -4.51
CA ASP A 16 8.57 11.08 -3.09
C ASP A 16 9.04 12.51 -2.80
N LYS A 17 8.14 13.30 -2.21
CA LYS A 17 8.39 14.67 -1.78
C LYS A 17 7.87 14.89 -0.37
N PRO A 18 8.60 15.67 0.47
CA PRO A 18 8.10 16.01 1.79
C PRO A 18 6.71 16.63 1.77
N GLY A 19 5.83 16.20 2.64
CA GLY A 19 4.49 16.74 2.81
C GLY A 19 3.43 16.21 1.84
N MET A 20 3.78 15.29 0.93
CA MET A 20 2.83 14.74 -0.04
C MET A 20 1.67 14.02 0.65
N THR A 21 1.97 13.07 1.51
CA THR A 21 0.96 12.33 2.26
C THR A 21 0.12 13.25 3.13
N SER A 22 0.76 14.21 3.81
CA SER A 22 0.08 15.21 4.61
C SER A 22 -0.91 16.06 3.81
N SER A 23 -0.52 16.53 2.64
CA SER A 23 -1.38 17.34 1.76
C SER A 23 -2.62 16.58 1.28
N LEU A 24 -2.46 15.30 0.98
CA LEU A 24 -3.57 14.45 0.50
C LEU A 24 -4.51 14.05 1.63
N THR A 25 -3.97 13.69 2.79
CA THR A 25 -4.79 13.35 3.95
C THR A 25 -5.51 14.55 4.55
N ASP A 26 -4.94 15.76 4.44
CA ASP A 26 -5.60 17.00 4.84
C ASP A 26 -6.90 17.25 4.06
N ILE A 27 -6.92 16.94 2.76
CA ILE A 27 -8.14 17.00 1.96
C ILE A 27 -9.21 16.08 2.53
N LEU A 28 -8.87 14.82 2.83
CA LEU A 28 -9.81 13.88 3.43
C LEU A 28 -10.32 14.36 4.81
N ALA A 29 -9.43 14.94 5.60
CA ALA A 29 -9.76 15.49 6.92
C ALA A 29 -10.76 16.64 6.85
N ARG A 30 -10.63 17.53 5.86
CA ARG A 30 -11.55 18.66 5.70
C ARG A 30 -12.99 18.25 5.38
N TYR A 31 -13.18 17.07 4.84
CA TYR A 31 -14.50 16.49 4.54
C TYR A 31 -14.95 15.45 5.58
N ASP A 32 -14.23 15.30 6.68
CA ASP A 32 -14.51 14.29 7.71
C ASP A 32 -14.60 12.87 7.14
N ALA A 33 -13.79 12.55 6.12
CA ALA A 33 -13.73 11.22 5.56
C ALA A 33 -13.11 10.24 6.58
N PHE A 34 -13.70 9.06 6.68
CA PHE A 34 -13.22 8.04 7.60
C PHE A 34 -12.20 7.13 6.91
N ILE A 35 -10.99 7.06 7.44
CA ILE A 35 -9.94 6.18 6.90
C ILE A 35 -10.17 4.75 7.39
N LEU A 36 -10.36 3.84 6.45
CA LEU A 36 -10.52 2.41 6.71
C LEU A 36 -9.19 1.68 6.69
N ASP A 37 -8.28 2.10 5.80
CA ASP A 37 -6.94 1.55 5.70
C ASP A 37 -6.01 2.55 4.99
N ILE A 38 -4.72 2.49 5.31
CA ILE A 38 -3.69 3.30 4.68
C ILE A 38 -2.37 2.55 4.66
N GLY A 39 -1.69 2.59 3.53
CA GLY A 39 -0.37 2.00 3.37
C GLY A 39 0.50 2.81 2.44
N GLN A 40 1.76 2.97 2.81
CA GLN A 40 2.75 3.68 2.02
C GLN A 40 4.01 2.84 1.88
N ALA A 41 4.56 2.80 0.68
CA ALA A 41 5.84 2.16 0.40
C ALA A 41 6.71 3.07 -0.46
N ASN A 42 8.00 3.11 -0.12
CA ASN A 42 9.00 3.85 -0.89
C ASN A 42 10.06 2.88 -1.38
N ILE A 43 10.32 2.91 -2.69
CA ILE A 43 11.44 2.20 -3.31
C ILE A 43 12.24 3.22 -4.10
N HIS A 44 13.51 3.41 -3.73
CA HIS A 44 14.34 4.50 -4.23
C HIS A 44 13.64 5.85 -3.98
N GLN A 45 13.39 6.63 -5.01
CA GLN A 45 12.68 7.92 -4.91
C GLN A 45 11.20 7.82 -5.29
N SER A 46 10.69 6.62 -5.50
CA SER A 46 9.29 6.36 -5.85
C SER A 46 8.46 6.06 -4.63
N LEU A 47 7.40 6.82 -4.46
CA LEU A 47 6.36 6.61 -3.46
C LEU A 47 5.17 5.89 -4.09
N THR A 48 4.63 4.93 -3.35
CA THR A 48 3.29 4.38 -3.59
C THR A 48 2.48 4.53 -2.32
N LEU A 49 1.34 5.21 -2.40
CA LEU A 49 0.43 5.45 -1.29
C LEU A 49 -0.95 4.91 -1.66
N GLY A 50 -1.47 4.00 -0.84
CA GLY A 50 -2.83 3.51 -0.92
C GLY A 50 -3.65 4.00 0.27
N ILE A 51 -4.84 4.53 0.04
CA ILE A 51 -5.79 4.90 1.09
C ILE A 51 -7.16 4.34 0.73
N LEU A 52 -7.76 3.63 1.67
CA LEU A 52 -9.14 3.21 1.62
C LEU A 52 -9.94 4.07 2.59
N PHE A 53 -10.94 4.77 2.11
CA PHE A 53 -11.74 5.66 2.94
C PHE A 53 -13.22 5.54 2.64
N MET A 54 -14.01 5.92 3.63
CA MET A 54 -15.46 5.99 3.58
C MET A 54 -15.91 7.44 3.65
N THR A 55 -16.86 7.78 2.83
CA THR A 55 -17.53 9.10 2.83
C THR A 55 -18.99 8.96 2.42
N THR A 56 -19.66 10.06 2.26
CA THR A 56 -21.05 10.11 1.79
C THR A 56 -21.13 10.61 0.35
N SER A 57 -22.15 10.19 -0.38
CA SER A 57 -22.33 10.52 -1.80
C SER A 57 -22.44 12.03 -2.10
N ASP A 58 -22.86 12.83 -1.13
CA ASP A 58 -22.90 14.28 -1.24
C ASP A 58 -21.52 14.95 -1.17
N LYS A 59 -20.54 14.28 -0.54
CA LYS A 59 -19.15 14.78 -0.38
C LYS A 59 -18.15 14.17 -1.36
N SER A 60 -18.40 12.94 -1.84
CA SER A 60 -17.44 12.18 -2.62
C SER A 60 -16.95 12.91 -3.86
N GLY A 61 -17.84 13.55 -4.61
CA GLY A 61 -17.46 14.30 -5.82
C GLY A 61 -16.49 15.45 -5.55
N ALA A 62 -16.73 16.20 -4.47
CA ALA A 62 -15.83 17.29 -4.07
C ALA A 62 -14.47 16.77 -3.62
N ILE A 63 -14.45 15.69 -2.85
CA ILE A 63 -13.19 15.03 -2.40
C ILE A 63 -12.36 14.58 -3.61
N LEU A 64 -12.97 13.84 -4.53
CA LEU A 64 -12.28 13.32 -5.72
C LEU A 64 -11.71 14.43 -6.58
N LYS A 65 -12.48 15.52 -6.76
CA LYS A 65 -12.03 16.70 -7.49
C LYS A 65 -10.82 17.34 -6.85
N GLU A 66 -10.84 17.59 -5.54
CA GLU A 66 -9.72 18.22 -4.84
C GLU A 66 -8.48 17.32 -4.81
N LEU A 67 -8.65 16.02 -4.63
CA LEU A 67 -7.54 15.06 -4.70
C LEU A 67 -6.91 15.02 -6.10
N LEU A 68 -7.71 15.07 -7.15
CA LEU A 68 -7.23 15.10 -8.53
C LEU A 68 -6.41 16.37 -8.82
N PHE A 69 -6.90 17.54 -8.38
CA PHE A 69 -6.17 18.80 -8.53
C PHE A 69 -4.86 18.80 -7.73
N LYS A 70 -4.90 18.30 -6.48
CA LYS A 70 -3.69 18.21 -5.65
C LYS A 70 -2.67 17.25 -6.26
N ALA A 71 -3.10 16.11 -6.77
CA ALA A 71 -2.21 15.16 -7.45
C ALA A 71 -1.54 15.78 -8.69
N SER A 72 -2.30 16.55 -9.48
CA SER A 72 -1.76 17.28 -10.61
C SER A 72 -0.73 18.34 -10.18
N GLU A 73 -1.03 19.10 -9.12
CA GLU A 73 -0.11 20.09 -8.55
C GLU A 73 1.19 19.44 -8.05
N LEU A 74 1.09 18.29 -7.41
CA LEU A 74 2.24 17.54 -6.90
C LEU A 74 3.01 16.76 -7.99
N GLY A 75 2.45 16.65 -9.19
CA GLY A 75 3.03 15.89 -10.29
C GLY A 75 2.99 14.38 -10.08
N VAL A 76 1.99 13.87 -9.37
CA VAL A 76 1.81 12.45 -9.11
C VAL A 76 0.60 11.89 -9.84
N MET A 77 0.61 10.58 -10.08
CA MET A 77 -0.54 9.86 -10.61
C MET A 77 -1.49 9.46 -9.48
N ILE A 78 -2.79 9.62 -9.72
CA ILE A 78 -3.83 9.14 -8.80
C ILE A 78 -4.84 8.30 -9.56
N ARG A 79 -5.27 7.19 -8.95
CA ARG A 79 -6.35 6.34 -9.43
C ARG A 79 -7.38 6.17 -8.33
N PHE A 80 -8.63 6.31 -8.70
CA PHE A 80 -9.78 6.08 -7.84
C PHE A 80 -10.44 4.76 -8.20
N THR A 81 -10.76 3.95 -7.19
CA THR A 81 -11.48 2.69 -7.37
C THR A 81 -12.62 2.63 -6.35
N PRO A 82 -13.88 2.70 -6.79
CA PRO A 82 -15.00 2.49 -5.89
C PRO A 82 -15.02 1.02 -5.43
N ILE A 83 -15.27 0.82 -4.13
CA ILE A 83 -15.35 -0.50 -3.51
C ILE A 83 -16.79 -0.71 -3.07
N THR A 84 -17.38 -1.83 -3.45
CA THR A 84 -18.71 -2.18 -2.97
C THR A 84 -18.66 -2.61 -1.51
N GLU A 85 -19.74 -2.38 -0.79
CA GLU A 85 -19.83 -2.81 0.61
C GLU A 85 -19.61 -4.32 0.75
N GLU A 86 -20.11 -5.11 -0.19
CA GLU A 86 -19.91 -6.57 -0.22
C GLU A 86 -18.43 -6.94 -0.35
N HIS A 87 -17.70 -6.29 -1.26
CA HIS A 87 -16.26 -6.52 -1.40
C HIS A 87 -15.48 -6.09 -0.16
N TYR A 88 -15.86 -5.01 0.46
CA TYR A 88 -15.24 -4.54 1.70
C TYR A 88 -15.49 -5.54 2.84
N GLN A 89 -16.73 -5.99 3.05
CA GLN A 89 -17.08 -6.98 4.07
C GLN A 89 -16.37 -8.31 3.83
N ALA A 90 -16.28 -8.77 2.60
CA ALA A 90 -15.53 -9.98 2.25
C ALA A 90 -14.04 -9.85 2.58
N TRP A 91 -13.44 -8.67 2.32
CA TRP A 91 -12.05 -8.39 2.67
C TRP A 91 -11.82 -8.36 4.19
N VAL A 92 -12.69 -7.70 4.94
CA VAL A 92 -12.64 -7.68 6.40
C VAL A 92 -12.81 -9.09 6.98
N GLY A 93 -13.69 -9.90 6.44
CA GLY A 93 -13.93 -11.28 6.87
C GLY A 93 -12.74 -12.21 6.65
N ARG A 94 -11.82 -11.86 5.75
CA ARG A 94 -10.55 -12.58 5.57
C ARG A 94 -9.48 -12.19 6.59
N GLN A 95 -9.68 -11.13 7.35
CA GLN A 95 -8.79 -10.74 8.42
C GLN A 95 -8.96 -11.69 9.62
N GLY A 96 -7.88 -11.97 10.32
CA GLY A 96 -7.89 -12.93 11.44
C GLY A 96 -7.44 -14.34 11.08
N LYS A 97 -7.11 -14.60 9.81
CA LYS A 97 -6.41 -15.82 9.41
C LYS A 97 -4.98 -15.84 9.97
N ASN A 98 -4.40 -17.03 10.06
CA ASN A 98 -3.02 -17.18 10.52
C ASN A 98 -2.07 -16.38 9.62
N ARG A 99 -1.23 -15.56 10.25
CA ARG A 99 -0.18 -14.81 9.58
C ARG A 99 1.16 -15.46 9.83
N TYR A 100 1.96 -15.54 8.78
CA TYR A 100 3.29 -16.11 8.83
C TYR A 100 4.32 -15.05 8.44
N ILE A 101 5.38 -14.93 9.22
CA ILE A 101 6.51 -14.07 8.92
C ILE A 101 7.64 -14.94 8.42
N ILE A 102 8.04 -14.74 7.17
CA ILE A 102 9.15 -15.45 6.55
C ILE A 102 10.32 -14.50 6.43
N THR A 103 11.45 -14.88 7.00
CA THR A 103 12.67 -14.09 6.96
C THR A 103 13.71 -14.77 6.08
N LEU A 104 14.20 -14.06 5.10
CA LEU A 104 15.27 -14.49 4.20
C LEU A 104 16.55 -13.75 4.56
N LEU A 105 17.58 -14.52 4.98
CA LEU A 105 18.88 -13.98 5.35
C LEU A 105 19.96 -14.55 4.43
N GLY A 106 20.77 -13.69 3.86
CA GLY A 106 21.87 -14.11 2.99
C GLY A 106 22.86 -12.98 2.73
N ARG A 107 24.09 -13.32 2.40
CA ARG A 107 25.10 -12.33 2.00
C ARG A 107 24.75 -11.65 0.68
N GLN A 108 24.16 -12.41 -0.23
CA GLN A 108 23.68 -11.92 -1.50
C GLN A 108 22.32 -12.57 -1.79
N VAL A 109 21.28 -11.77 -1.82
CA VAL A 109 19.92 -12.21 -2.15
C VAL A 109 19.62 -11.83 -3.60
N THR A 110 19.49 -12.84 -4.44
CA THR A 110 19.19 -12.68 -5.86
C THR A 110 17.70 -12.85 -6.14
N ALA A 111 17.28 -12.46 -7.34
CA ALA A 111 15.90 -12.69 -7.80
C ALA A 111 15.50 -14.18 -7.73
N ARG A 112 16.45 -15.10 -7.96
CA ARG A 112 16.23 -16.54 -7.85
C ARG A 112 15.83 -16.97 -6.44
N HIS A 113 16.48 -16.41 -5.42
CA HIS A 113 16.12 -16.65 -4.02
C HIS A 113 14.71 -16.16 -3.69
N ILE A 114 14.39 -14.95 -4.11
CA ILE A 114 13.05 -14.37 -3.92
C ILE A 114 12.00 -15.21 -4.65
N ALA A 115 12.24 -15.56 -5.91
CA ALA A 115 11.33 -16.40 -6.71
C ALA A 115 11.09 -17.76 -6.06
N GLY A 116 12.14 -18.39 -5.54
CA GLY A 116 12.02 -19.69 -4.86
C GLY A 116 11.16 -19.62 -3.60
N VAL A 117 11.39 -18.62 -2.75
CA VAL A 117 10.62 -18.42 -1.53
C VAL A 117 9.16 -18.09 -1.84
N THR A 118 8.91 -17.15 -2.74
CA THR A 118 7.53 -16.75 -3.10
C THR A 118 6.76 -17.87 -3.77
N LYS A 119 7.42 -18.71 -4.58
CA LYS A 119 6.81 -19.89 -5.15
C LYS A 119 6.42 -20.90 -4.07
N ALA A 120 7.30 -21.19 -3.12
CA ALA A 120 7.02 -22.10 -2.01
C ALA A 120 5.83 -21.61 -1.17
N VAL A 121 5.73 -20.31 -0.92
CA VAL A 121 4.59 -19.69 -0.23
C VAL A 121 3.29 -19.91 -1.01
N ALA A 122 3.31 -19.63 -2.31
CA ALA A 122 2.13 -19.81 -3.17
C ALA A 122 1.68 -21.27 -3.26
N GLU A 123 2.61 -22.24 -3.29
CA GLU A 123 2.31 -23.66 -3.29
C GLU A 123 1.61 -24.14 -2.02
N GLN A 124 1.76 -23.41 -0.91
CA GLN A 124 1.04 -23.66 0.33
C GLN A 124 -0.34 -22.96 0.40
N GLY A 125 -0.78 -22.34 -0.68
CA GLY A 125 -2.05 -21.60 -0.71
C GLY A 125 -2.01 -20.28 0.07
N LEU A 126 -0.81 -19.76 0.37
CA LEU A 126 -0.65 -18.50 1.08
C LEU A 126 -0.45 -17.34 0.10
N ASN A 127 -1.00 -16.19 0.45
CA ASN A 127 -0.76 -14.95 -0.27
C ASN A 127 0.29 -14.10 0.46
N ILE A 128 1.07 -13.34 -0.28
CA ILE A 128 2.07 -12.43 0.27
C ILE A 128 1.46 -11.03 0.37
N ASP A 129 1.31 -10.53 1.60
CA ASP A 129 0.74 -9.20 1.85
C ASP A 129 1.79 -8.10 1.76
N ALA A 130 3.01 -8.38 2.22
CA ALA A 130 4.08 -7.39 2.21
C ALA A 130 5.47 -8.05 2.11
N ILE A 131 6.39 -7.39 1.44
CA ILE A 131 7.81 -7.73 1.43
C ILE A 131 8.59 -6.48 1.81
N LYS A 132 9.45 -6.58 2.81
CA LYS A 132 10.26 -5.45 3.30
C LYS A 132 11.71 -5.84 3.45
N ARG A 133 12.61 -4.96 3.07
CA ARG A 133 14.02 -5.06 3.42
C ARG A 133 14.23 -4.51 4.83
N LEU A 134 14.88 -5.26 5.69
CA LEU A 134 15.14 -4.88 7.08
C LEU A 134 16.53 -4.27 7.29
N THR A 135 17.46 -4.52 6.38
CA THR A 135 18.81 -3.93 6.43
C THR A 135 18.87 -2.60 5.70
N GLY A 136 19.80 -1.74 6.11
CA GLY A 136 20.08 -0.51 5.39
C GLY A 136 20.51 -0.76 3.94
N ARG A 137 20.33 0.23 3.09
CA ARG A 137 20.82 0.20 1.70
C ARG A 137 22.29 0.63 1.70
N MET A 138 23.10 -0.12 0.98
CA MET A 138 24.54 0.12 0.90
C MET A 138 24.93 0.51 -0.52
N PRO A 139 26.05 1.25 -0.70
CA PRO A 139 26.61 1.51 -2.02
C PRO A 139 26.89 0.21 -2.78
N LEU A 140 26.78 0.25 -4.11
CA LEU A 140 26.98 -0.94 -4.97
C LEU A 140 28.31 -1.65 -4.75
N GLU A 141 29.35 -0.89 -4.44
CA GLU A 141 30.69 -1.44 -4.20
C GLU A 141 30.79 -2.28 -2.92
N GLU A 142 29.93 -1.99 -1.93
CA GLU A 142 29.89 -2.66 -0.63
C GLU A 142 28.82 -3.76 -0.56
N GLU A 143 27.89 -3.80 -1.50
CA GLU A 143 26.73 -4.69 -1.49
C GLU A 143 27.11 -6.17 -1.49
N ASN A 144 28.25 -6.51 -2.07
CA ASN A 144 28.79 -7.87 -2.06
C ASN A 144 29.25 -8.37 -0.68
N ARG A 145 29.37 -7.50 0.31
CA ARG A 145 29.84 -7.82 1.66
C ARG A 145 28.76 -7.74 2.73
N ALA A 146 27.63 -7.14 2.41
CA ALA A 146 26.54 -6.95 3.36
C ALA A 146 25.60 -8.14 3.41
N CYS A 147 25.20 -8.48 4.63
CA CYS A 147 24.11 -9.42 4.85
C CYS A 147 22.78 -8.73 4.51
N LEU A 148 22.01 -9.31 3.60
CA LEU A 148 20.69 -8.82 3.22
C LEU A 148 19.62 -9.58 3.98
N LEU A 149 18.77 -8.85 4.68
CA LEU A 149 17.65 -9.39 5.42
C LEU A 149 16.34 -8.87 4.82
N TYR A 150 15.52 -9.80 4.35
CA TYR A 150 14.16 -9.52 3.89
C TYR A 150 13.15 -10.23 4.77
N THR A 151 12.02 -9.61 4.98
CA THR A 151 10.85 -10.24 5.60
C THR A 151 9.66 -10.14 4.67
N SER A 152 8.89 -11.20 4.60
CA SER A 152 7.58 -11.20 3.95
C SER A 152 6.51 -11.53 4.97
N ASP A 153 5.38 -10.87 4.86
CA ASP A 153 4.17 -11.18 5.62
C ASP A 153 3.24 -11.95 4.68
N ALA A 154 2.90 -13.17 5.04
CA ALA A 154 2.07 -14.05 4.26
C ALA A 154 0.87 -14.53 5.08
N ALA A 155 -0.28 -14.59 4.47
CA ALA A 155 -1.52 -15.03 5.09
C ALA A 155 -2.25 -16.05 4.20
N ASP A 156 -3.09 -16.86 4.81
CA ASP A 156 -4.02 -17.73 4.10
C ASP A 156 -4.98 -16.89 3.24
N ASP A 157 -5.25 -17.37 2.04
CA ASP A 157 -6.19 -16.73 1.10
C ASP A 157 -7.65 -17.00 1.49
#